data_af9ee3f3753c5dc9748b9056a58d6879
#
_entry.id   af9ee3f3753c5dc9748b9056a58d6879
#
_cell.length_a   1.000
_cell.length_b   1.000
_cell.length_c   1.000
_cell.angle_alpha   90.00
_cell.angle_beta   90.00
_cell.angle_gamma   90.00
#
_symmetry.space_group_name_H-M   'P 1'
#
loop_
_entity.id
_entity.type
_entity.pdbx_description
1 polymer ?
#
loop_
_entity_poly.entity_id
_entity_poly.type
_entity_poly.pdbx_seq_one_letter_code
_entity_poly.pdbx_strand_id
1 'polypeptide(L)'
;ADLLDVYLSEREASPRYVESLKRTVKHARTCGLLDTSQLLPEKVNEFLTRLPLAAVTRSNIRRELLTLWRFAFEHSYTDVPPLRVCRIKAAPPPPRAWSLDTLRTLLAAAEKDERPVSRRIPGLLWRDVLPCWIVIGYDTGLRLSDLLHLHESNIVNGCVICTAQKTGKFTVRSISPAGQELAARLFKRSPDGTLFRWALPRRRALGKWKDFLREQQIVGSSRWLRRSGATYVEIKRKGEAQKFLGHSNAALATRHYLDQTLTMDIPESPPPLR
;
A
#
# COMPACT_ATOMS: atom_id res chain seq x y z
N ALA A 1 -7.43 -34.52 -0.44
CA ALA A 1 -7.83 -33.09 -0.53
C ALA A 1 -6.60 -32.22 -0.66
N ASP A 2 -6.69 -31.12 -1.40
CA ASP A 2 -5.58 -30.17 -1.47
C ASP A 2 -5.47 -29.45 -0.10
N LEU A 3 -4.27 -29.47 0.51
CA LEU A 3 -4.01 -28.81 1.80
C LEU A 3 -4.52 -27.37 1.83
N LEU A 4 -4.38 -26.65 0.72
CA LEU A 4 -4.86 -25.26 0.63
C LEU A 4 -6.39 -25.18 0.72
N ASP A 5 -7.11 -26.09 0.07
CA ASP A 5 -8.58 -26.08 0.09
C ASP A 5 -9.10 -26.40 1.50
N VAL A 6 -8.47 -27.37 2.19
CA VAL A 6 -8.80 -27.69 3.59
C VAL A 6 -8.51 -26.47 4.50
N TYR A 7 -7.33 -25.86 4.35
CA TYR A 7 -6.98 -24.64 5.11
C TYR A 7 -8.01 -23.51 4.91
N LEU A 8 -8.47 -23.29 3.68
CA LEU A 8 -9.42 -22.24 3.35
C LEU A 8 -10.86 -22.54 3.78
N SER A 9 -11.23 -23.82 3.94
CA SER A 9 -12.54 -24.20 4.49
C SER A 9 -12.65 -23.96 5.99
N GLU A 10 -11.53 -24.00 6.72
CA GLU A 10 -11.49 -23.83 8.16
C GLU A 10 -11.10 -22.40 8.62
N ARG A 11 -10.59 -21.57 7.73
CA ARG A 11 -10.07 -20.25 8.07
C ARG A 11 -10.66 -19.17 7.18
N GLU A 12 -11.25 -18.16 7.81
CA GLU A 12 -11.60 -16.95 7.08
C GLU A 12 -10.37 -16.23 6.55
N ALA A 13 -10.31 -16.04 5.26
CA ALA A 13 -9.20 -15.36 4.60
C ALA A 13 -9.71 -14.32 3.60
N SER A 14 -9.07 -13.14 3.59
CA SER A 14 -9.41 -12.13 2.60
C SER A 14 -9.11 -12.64 1.17
N PRO A 15 -9.89 -12.24 0.15
CA PRO A 15 -9.68 -12.70 -1.24
C PRO A 15 -8.24 -12.48 -1.73
N ARG A 16 -7.61 -11.38 -1.30
CA ARG A 16 -6.22 -11.09 -1.64
C ARG A 16 -5.23 -12.05 -0.97
N TYR A 17 -5.49 -12.47 0.25
CA TYR A 17 -4.64 -13.44 0.95
C TYR A 17 -4.79 -14.82 0.33
N VAL A 18 -6.00 -15.21 -0.05
CA VAL A 18 -6.27 -16.44 -0.81
C VAL A 18 -5.46 -16.46 -2.12
N GLU A 19 -5.48 -15.36 -2.90
CA GLU A 19 -4.67 -15.23 -4.11
C GLU A 19 -3.17 -15.37 -3.83
N SER A 20 -2.70 -14.80 -2.73
CA SER A 20 -1.29 -14.90 -2.33
C SER A 20 -0.90 -16.33 -1.97
N LEU A 21 -1.73 -17.03 -1.19
CA LEU A 21 -1.53 -18.44 -0.85
C LEU A 21 -1.53 -19.33 -2.11
N LYS A 22 -2.50 -19.15 -3.02
CA LYS A 22 -2.56 -19.86 -4.31
C LYS A 22 -1.27 -19.69 -5.11
N ARG A 23 -0.72 -18.48 -5.13
CA ARG A 23 0.54 -18.19 -5.81
C ARG A 23 1.73 -18.89 -5.13
N THR A 24 1.78 -18.88 -3.80
CA THR A 24 2.82 -19.57 -3.01
C THR A 24 2.78 -21.07 -3.26
N VAL A 25 1.61 -21.71 -3.24
CA VAL A 25 1.44 -23.13 -3.55
C VAL A 25 1.86 -23.41 -5.00
N LYS A 26 1.47 -22.55 -5.96
CA LYS A 26 1.92 -22.70 -7.35
C LYS A 26 3.46 -22.69 -7.47
N HIS A 27 4.14 -21.74 -6.81
CA HIS A 27 5.60 -21.71 -6.79
C HIS A 27 6.21 -22.96 -6.15
N ALA A 28 5.65 -23.42 -5.02
CA ALA A 28 6.11 -24.63 -4.34
C ALA A 28 5.99 -25.86 -5.26
N ARG A 29 4.85 -26.06 -5.90
CA ARG A 29 4.62 -27.16 -6.85
C ARG A 29 5.56 -27.11 -8.07
N THR A 30 5.78 -25.92 -8.63
CA THR A 30 6.70 -25.76 -9.77
C THR A 30 8.13 -26.16 -9.42
N CYS A 31 8.51 -26.08 -8.15
CA CYS A 31 9.83 -26.45 -7.66
C CYS A 31 9.89 -27.84 -6.99
N GLY A 32 8.87 -28.67 -7.19
CA GLY A 32 8.87 -30.05 -6.75
C GLY A 32 8.38 -30.30 -5.31
N LEU A 33 7.84 -29.30 -4.63
CA LEU A 33 7.12 -29.50 -3.36
C LEU A 33 5.65 -29.82 -3.67
N LEU A 34 5.37 -31.11 -3.93
CA LEU A 34 4.08 -31.54 -4.49
C LEU A 34 3.08 -31.94 -3.40
N ASP A 35 3.56 -32.46 -2.27
CA ASP A 35 2.73 -32.94 -1.17
C ASP A 35 3.32 -32.64 0.21
N THR A 36 2.59 -32.97 1.27
CA THR A 36 2.96 -32.67 2.66
C THR A 36 4.13 -33.50 3.16
N SER A 37 4.42 -34.67 2.59
CA SER A 37 5.59 -35.50 2.94
C SER A 37 6.92 -34.84 2.56
N GLN A 38 6.87 -33.89 1.67
CA GLN A 38 8.01 -33.09 1.20
C GLN A 38 8.24 -31.82 2.00
N LEU A 39 7.40 -31.51 2.98
CA LEU A 39 7.58 -30.38 3.90
C LEU A 39 8.70 -30.69 4.91
N LEU A 40 9.92 -30.72 4.39
CA LEU A 40 11.15 -30.92 5.16
C LEU A 40 11.97 -29.63 5.18
N PRO A 41 12.62 -29.26 6.30
CA PRO A 41 13.39 -28.01 6.39
C PRO A 41 14.40 -27.83 5.27
N GLU A 42 15.12 -28.89 4.88
CA GLU A 42 16.12 -28.86 3.84
C GLU A 42 15.52 -28.56 2.47
N LYS A 43 14.43 -29.25 2.10
CA LYS A 43 13.73 -29.07 0.83
C LYS A 43 13.10 -27.66 0.74
N VAL A 44 12.51 -27.18 1.84
CA VAL A 44 11.92 -25.83 1.87
C VAL A 44 13.00 -24.77 1.81
N ASN A 45 14.14 -24.93 2.48
CA ASN A 45 15.27 -24.01 2.38
C ASN A 45 15.86 -23.97 0.96
N GLU A 46 16.04 -25.13 0.34
CA GLU A 46 16.49 -25.24 -1.05
C GLU A 46 15.52 -24.55 -2.01
N PHE A 47 14.22 -24.82 -1.89
CA PHE A 47 13.17 -24.13 -2.65
C PHE A 47 13.25 -22.62 -2.53
N LEU A 48 13.29 -22.09 -1.31
CA LEU A 48 13.33 -20.64 -1.05
C LEU A 48 14.61 -20.00 -1.59
N THR A 49 15.72 -20.73 -1.61
CA THR A 49 17.02 -20.24 -2.13
C THR A 49 17.02 -20.19 -3.66
N ARG A 50 16.45 -21.19 -4.32
CA ARG A 50 16.41 -21.31 -5.79
C ARG A 50 15.38 -20.42 -6.46
N LEU A 51 14.40 -19.88 -5.72
CA LEU A 51 13.39 -19.00 -6.30
C LEU A 51 14.03 -17.74 -6.91
N PRO A 52 13.88 -17.47 -8.23
CA PRO A 52 14.42 -16.31 -8.92
C PRO A 52 13.56 -15.05 -8.65
N LEU A 53 13.32 -14.76 -7.38
CA LEU A 53 12.45 -13.66 -6.92
C LEU A 53 13.20 -12.76 -5.94
N ALA A 54 12.76 -11.51 -5.85
CA ALA A 54 13.30 -10.55 -4.89
C ALA A 54 13.16 -11.06 -3.44
N ALA A 55 14.14 -10.74 -2.58
CA ALA A 55 14.19 -11.20 -1.18
C ALA A 55 12.89 -10.93 -0.41
N VAL A 56 12.23 -9.78 -0.62
CA VAL A 56 10.93 -9.46 0.00
C VAL A 56 9.84 -10.44 -0.45
N THR A 57 9.80 -10.79 -1.74
CA THR A 57 8.81 -11.75 -2.26
C THR A 57 9.08 -13.14 -1.70
N ARG A 58 10.34 -13.58 -1.69
CA ARG A 58 10.73 -14.88 -1.09
C ARG A 58 10.39 -14.93 0.41
N SER A 59 10.59 -13.84 1.14
CA SER A 59 10.22 -13.71 2.56
C SER A 59 8.71 -13.84 2.78
N ASN A 60 7.89 -13.29 1.88
CA ASN A 60 6.43 -13.45 1.93
C ASN A 60 6.02 -14.89 1.64
N ILE A 61 6.58 -15.51 0.59
CA ILE A 61 6.35 -16.92 0.24
C ILE A 61 6.72 -17.82 1.42
N ARG A 62 7.89 -17.58 2.04
CA ARG A 62 8.31 -18.32 3.25
C ARG A 62 7.26 -18.22 4.35
N ARG A 63 6.77 -17.03 4.67
CA ARG A 63 5.78 -16.84 5.72
C ARG A 63 4.48 -17.58 5.43
N GLU A 64 4.01 -17.51 4.19
CA GLU A 64 2.77 -18.15 3.75
C GLU A 64 2.94 -19.69 3.74
N LEU A 65 4.06 -20.19 3.26
CA LEU A 65 4.37 -21.64 3.29
C LEU A 65 4.46 -22.16 4.73
N LEU A 66 5.11 -21.43 5.63
CA LEU A 66 5.17 -21.80 7.05
C LEU A 66 3.78 -21.78 7.73
N THR A 67 2.86 -20.93 7.28
CA THR A 67 1.47 -20.92 7.77
C THR A 67 0.76 -22.22 7.34
N LEU A 68 0.87 -22.59 6.07
CA LEU A 68 0.28 -23.84 5.56
C LEU A 68 0.94 -25.07 6.18
N TRP A 69 2.26 -25.06 6.36
CA TRP A 69 2.99 -26.18 6.98
C TRP A 69 2.61 -26.34 8.44
N ARG A 70 2.47 -25.25 9.21
CA ARG A 70 2.00 -25.34 10.59
C ARG A 70 0.60 -25.94 10.67
N PHE A 71 -0.30 -25.50 9.80
CA PHE A 71 -1.62 -26.10 9.69
C PHE A 71 -1.57 -27.59 9.36
N ALA A 72 -0.73 -28.00 8.39
CA ALA A 72 -0.53 -29.40 8.04
C ALA A 72 -0.03 -30.23 9.24
N PHE A 73 0.89 -29.68 10.04
CA PHE A 73 1.41 -30.32 11.24
C PHE A 73 0.33 -30.44 12.35
N GLU A 74 -0.40 -29.36 12.60
CA GLU A 74 -1.49 -29.33 13.61
C GLU A 74 -2.63 -30.32 13.30
N HIS A 75 -2.84 -30.61 12.00
CA HIS A 75 -3.87 -31.56 11.52
C HIS A 75 -3.30 -32.94 11.12
N SER A 76 -2.09 -33.26 11.54
CA SER A 76 -1.44 -34.56 11.29
C SER A 76 -1.32 -34.95 9.80
N TYR A 77 -1.26 -33.96 8.88
CA TYR A 77 -0.92 -34.18 7.47
C TYR A 77 0.59 -34.31 7.24
N THR A 78 1.40 -34.04 8.24
CA THR A 78 2.84 -34.24 8.29
C THR A 78 3.30 -34.37 9.75
N ASP A 79 4.28 -35.21 10.02
CA ASP A 79 4.88 -35.38 11.35
C ASP A 79 6.02 -34.41 11.61
N VAL A 80 6.43 -33.63 10.58
CA VAL A 80 7.55 -32.69 10.67
C VAL A 80 7.06 -31.28 10.98
N PRO A 81 7.46 -30.71 12.13
CA PRO A 81 7.09 -29.33 12.46
C PRO A 81 7.84 -28.31 11.59
N PRO A 82 7.27 -27.10 11.35
CA PRO A 82 7.88 -26.06 10.52
C PRO A 82 9.03 -25.33 11.24
N LEU A 83 10.05 -26.08 11.65
CA LEU A 83 11.24 -25.60 12.34
C LEU A 83 12.45 -25.52 11.39
N ARG A 84 13.50 -24.82 11.80
CA ARG A 84 14.78 -24.72 11.09
C ARG A 84 14.71 -24.21 9.64
N VAL A 85 13.65 -23.47 9.29
CA VAL A 85 13.56 -22.79 8.00
C VAL A 85 14.27 -21.44 8.06
N CYS A 86 15.27 -21.27 7.22
CA CYS A 86 16.14 -20.09 7.21
C CYS A 86 15.35 -18.79 7.02
N ARG A 87 15.70 -17.79 7.82
CA ARG A 87 15.12 -16.46 7.69
C ARG A 87 15.72 -15.73 6.50
N ILE A 88 14.88 -15.28 5.58
CA ILE A 88 15.32 -14.44 4.46
C ILE A 88 15.41 -13.00 4.95
N LYS A 89 16.62 -12.46 5.01
CA LYS A 89 16.86 -11.05 5.32
C LYS A 89 16.46 -10.22 4.09
N ALA A 90 15.45 -9.38 4.25
CA ALA A 90 15.01 -8.43 3.24
C ALA A 90 14.95 -7.05 3.91
N ALA A 91 15.96 -6.24 3.66
CA ALA A 91 15.92 -4.84 4.08
C ALA A 91 15.01 -4.07 3.10
N PRO A 92 13.88 -3.51 3.53
CA PRO A 92 13.12 -2.63 2.67
C PRO A 92 13.94 -1.38 2.38
N PRO A 93 13.87 -0.84 1.17
CA PRO A 93 14.47 0.45 0.88
C PRO A 93 13.87 1.53 1.79
N PRO A 94 14.67 2.54 2.17
CA PRO A 94 14.17 3.63 3.00
C PRO A 94 12.94 4.28 2.35
N PRO A 95 11.96 4.71 3.13
CA PRO A 95 10.82 5.43 2.60
C PRO A 95 11.29 6.72 1.94
N ARG A 96 10.68 7.08 0.81
CA ARG A 96 10.90 8.32 0.11
C ARG A 96 9.60 9.09 0.02
N ALA A 97 9.69 10.40 0.14
CA ALA A 97 8.61 11.35 -0.07
C ALA A 97 8.94 12.28 -1.25
N TRP A 98 7.94 12.89 -1.84
CA TRP A 98 8.15 13.95 -2.83
C TRP A 98 8.35 15.29 -2.12
N SER A 99 9.20 16.13 -2.68
CA SER A 99 9.30 17.54 -2.28
C SER A 99 8.00 18.29 -2.57
N LEU A 100 7.79 19.42 -1.92
CA LEU A 100 6.62 20.28 -2.21
C LEU A 100 6.60 20.73 -3.67
N ASP A 101 7.77 20.99 -4.26
CA ASP A 101 7.86 21.41 -5.66
C ASP A 101 7.50 20.27 -6.61
N THR A 102 7.92 19.02 -6.30
CA THR A 102 7.47 17.85 -7.04
C THR A 102 5.96 17.67 -6.94
N LEU A 103 5.36 17.86 -5.75
CA LEU A 103 3.91 17.77 -5.58
C LEU A 103 3.16 18.87 -6.34
N ARG A 104 3.68 20.10 -6.35
CA ARG A 104 3.13 21.21 -7.14
C ARG A 104 3.22 20.94 -8.64
N THR A 105 4.36 20.41 -9.11
CA THR A 105 4.55 20.00 -10.51
C THR A 105 3.54 18.94 -10.92
N LEU A 106 3.35 17.91 -10.07
CA LEU A 106 2.34 16.87 -10.30
C LEU A 106 0.93 17.44 -10.35
N LEU A 107 0.58 18.36 -9.45
CA LEU A 107 -0.74 19.00 -9.42
C LEU A 107 -0.98 19.82 -10.68
N ALA A 108 -0.03 20.67 -11.05
CA ALA A 108 -0.14 21.49 -12.27
C ALA A 108 -0.22 20.64 -13.56
N ALA A 109 0.50 19.52 -13.62
CA ALA A 109 0.38 18.59 -14.74
C ALA A 109 -0.98 17.86 -14.76
N ALA A 110 -1.49 17.52 -13.58
CA ALA A 110 -2.80 16.87 -13.45
C ALA A 110 -3.95 17.78 -13.89
N GLU A 111 -3.89 19.07 -13.58
CA GLU A 111 -4.89 20.10 -13.98
C GLU A 111 -4.96 20.31 -15.49
N LYS A 112 -3.91 19.96 -16.22
CA LYS A 112 -3.83 20.07 -17.69
C LYS A 112 -4.19 18.76 -18.42
N ASP A 113 -4.48 17.65 -17.74
CA ASP A 113 -4.77 16.37 -18.38
C ASP A 113 -6.21 16.30 -18.91
N GLU A 114 -6.40 16.71 -20.16
CA GLU A 114 -7.70 16.73 -20.84
C GLU A 114 -8.16 15.38 -21.40
N ARG A 115 -7.38 14.33 -21.18
CA ARG A 115 -7.75 12.98 -21.66
C ARG A 115 -8.98 12.46 -20.91
N PRO A 116 -9.90 11.75 -21.60
CA PRO A 116 -11.10 11.20 -20.98
C PRO A 116 -10.73 10.09 -19.99
N VAL A 117 -11.39 10.09 -18.84
CA VAL A 117 -11.24 9.02 -17.83
C VAL A 117 -11.77 7.70 -18.38
N SER A 118 -12.92 7.74 -19.06
CA SER A 118 -13.55 6.58 -19.64
C SER A 118 -14.50 6.99 -20.76
N ARG A 119 -14.58 6.16 -21.80
CA ARG A 119 -15.62 6.31 -22.85
C ARG A 119 -17.04 6.12 -22.29
N ARG A 120 -17.18 5.42 -21.15
CA ARG A 120 -18.49 5.15 -20.51
C ARG A 120 -18.98 6.31 -19.66
N ILE A 121 -18.14 7.32 -19.40
CA ILE A 121 -18.48 8.50 -18.58
C ILE A 121 -18.15 9.74 -19.42
N PRO A 122 -19.06 10.17 -20.28
CA PRO A 122 -18.82 11.32 -21.15
C PRO A 122 -18.48 12.59 -20.35
N GLY A 123 -17.53 13.34 -20.87
CA GLY A 123 -17.13 14.62 -20.31
C GLY A 123 -16.37 14.57 -18.98
N LEU A 124 -16.08 13.38 -18.39
CA LEU A 124 -15.18 13.26 -17.25
C LEU A 124 -13.72 13.16 -17.75
N LEU A 125 -12.91 14.11 -17.38
CA LEU A 125 -11.51 14.22 -17.77
C LEU A 125 -10.58 13.90 -16.60
N TRP A 126 -9.33 13.55 -16.90
CA TRP A 126 -8.36 13.28 -15.85
C TRP A 126 -8.03 14.53 -15.04
N ARG A 127 -8.13 15.73 -15.61
CA ARG A 127 -8.02 17.01 -14.88
C ARG A 127 -9.08 17.20 -13.80
N ASP A 128 -10.19 16.47 -13.85
CA ASP A 128 -11.22 16.50 -12.81
C ASP A 128 -10.87 15.55 -11.66
N VAL A 129 -10.15 14.46 -11.94
CA VAL A 129 -9.92 13.34 -11.03
C VAL A 129 -8.54 13.36 -10.39
N LEU A 130 -7.47 13.57 -11.19
CA LEU A 130 -6.09 13.51 -10.66
C LEU A 130 -5.78 14.60 -9.64
N PRO A 131 -6.16 15.88 -9.81
CA PRO A 131 -5.94 16.89 -8.78
C PRO A 131 -6.60 16.54 -7.46
N CYS A 132 -7.86 16.07 -7.51
CA CYS A 132 -8.59 15.62 -6.33
C CYS A 132 -7.85 14.44 -5.65
N TRP A 133 -7.37 13.47 -6.42
CA TRP A 133 -6.59 12.36 -5.87
C TRP A 133 -5.28 12.83 -5.21
N ILE A 134 -4.54 13.73 -5.87
CA ILE A 134 -3.27 14.25 -5.35
C ILE A 134 -3.51 14.98 -4.02
N VAL A 135 -4.44 15.94 -4.02
CA VAL A 135 -4.68 16.81 -2.86
C VAL A 135 -5.27 16.01 -1.70
N ILE A 136 -6.36 15.26 -1.90
CA ILE A 136 -6.97 14.45 -0.82
C ILE A 136 -6.01 13.37 -0.33
N GLY A 137 -5.28 12.73 -1.24
CA GLY A 137 -4.29 11.71 -0.86
C GLY A 137 -3.14 12.26 -0.01
N TYR A 138 -2.69 13.47 -0.29
CA TYR A 138 -1.67 14.21 0.47
C TYR A 138 -2.21 14.72 1.81
N ASP A 139 -3.33 15.43 1.80
CA ASP A 139 -3.94 16.03 2.99
C ASP A 139 -4.31 15.00 4.05
N THR A 140 -4.90 13.90 3.62
CA THR A 140 -5.42 12.89 4.54
C THR A 140 -4.47 11.74 4.82
N GLY A 141 -3.49 11.54 3.95
CA GLY A 141 -2.62 10.37 4.01
C GLY A 141 -3.37 9.03 3.99
N LEU A 142 -4.58 8.95 3.46
CA LEU A 142 -5.35 7.71 3.36
C LEU A 142 -4.62 6.65 2.52
N ARG A 143 -4.86 5.36 2.84
CA ARG A 143 -4.43 4.31 1.93
C ARG A 143 -5.23 4.37 0.64
N LEU A 144 -4.63 3.95 -0.47
CA LEU A 144 -5.33 3.96 -1.76
C LEU A 144 -6.70 3.25 -1.70
N SER A 145 -6.80 2.13 -0.97
CA SER A 145 -8.09 1.45 -0.79
C SER A 145 -9.12 2.33 -0.12
N ASP A 146 -8.72 3.03 0.93
CA ASP A 146 -9.62 3.88 1.71
C ASP A 146 -10.01 5.13 0.90
N LEU A 147 -9.04 5.72 0.20
CA LEU A 147 -9.26 6.87 -0.69
C LEU A 147 -10.25 6.54 -1.83
N LEU A 148 -10.11 5.38 -2.48
CA LEU A 148 -11.00 4.98 -3.58
C LEU A 148 -12.44 4.70 -3.14
N HIS A 149 -12.65 4.36 -1.85
CA HIS A 149 -13.98 4.10 -1.29
C HIS A 149 -14.53 5.27 -0.48
N LEU A 150 -13.86 6.43 -0.53
CA LEU A 150 -14.34 7.62 0.17
C LEU A 150 -15.71 8.02 -0.39
N HIS A 151 -16.68 8.16 0.49
CA HIS A 151 -18.05 8.54 0.18
C HIS A 151 -18.32 9.98 0.65
N GLU A 152 -19.26 10.66 0.03
CA GLU A 152 -19.62 12.05 0.38
C GLU A 152 -19.96 12.20 1.88
N SER A 153 -20.72 11.25 2.44
CA SER A 153 -21.04 11.21 3.87
C SER A 153 -19.82 11.09 4.80
N ASN A 154 -18.65 10.75 4.26
CA ASN A 154 -17.40 10.73 5.02
C ASN A 154 -16.74 12.11 5.15
N ILE A 155 -17.22 13.10 4.42
CA ILE A 155 -16.66 14.48 4.48
C ILE A 155 -17.62 15.36 5.27
N VAL A 156 -17.22 15.71 6.50
CA VAL A 156 -18.00 16.49 7.42
C VAL A 156 -17.14 17.62 7.98
N ASN A 157 -17.60 18.87 7.88
CA ASN A 157 -16.94 20.04 8.41
C ASN A 157 -15.44 20.15 8.03
N GLY A 158 -15.12 19.90 6.78
CA GLY A 158 -13.74 19.96 6.29
C GLY A 158 -12.82 18.81 6.75
N CYS A 159 -13.41 17.75 7.28
CA CYS A 159 -12.69 16.55 7.70
C CYS A 159 -13.19 15.30 6.97
N VAL A 160 -12.28 14.38 6.66
CA VAL A 160 -12.63 13.01 6.32
C VAL A 160 -12.78 12.20 7.59
N ILE A 161 -13.93 11.56 7.74
CA ILE A 161 -14.28 10.68 8.85
C ILE A 161 -14.58 9.30 8.25
N CYS A 162 -13.71 8.33 8.46
CA CYS A 162 -13.91 6.99 7.90
C CYS A 162 -13.28 5.89 8.75
N THR A 163 -13.73 4.65 8.54
CA THR A 163 -13.11 3.46 9.10
C THR A 163 -12.17 2.85 8.08
N ALA A 164 -10.90 2.68 8.45
CA ALA A 164 -9.88 2.13 7.57
C ALA A 164 -10.17 0.65 7.24
N GLN A 165 -10.36 0.32 5.97
CA GLN A 165 -10.74 -1.03 5.51
C GLN A 165 -9.79 -2.13 5.97
N LYS A 166 -8.48 -1.85 6.03
CA LYS A 166 -7.48 -2.86 6.40
C LYS A 166 -7.43 -3.17 7.90
N THR A 167 -7.79 -2.21 8.75
CA THR A 167 -7.50 -2.30 10.20
C THR A 167 -8.73 -2.08 11.06
N GLY A 168 -9.88 -1.76 10.49
CA GLY A 168 -11.09 -1.42 11.23
C GLY A 168 -10.97 -0.16 12.11
N LYS A 169 -9.87 0.60 12.01
CA LYS A 169 -9.65 1.78 12.84
C LYS A 169 -10.40 2.98 12.31
N PHE A 170 -11.13 3.63 13.20
CA PHE A 170 -11.72 4.93 12.97
C PHE A 170 -10.63 6.00 12.76
N THR A 171 -10.83 6.85 11.77
CA THR A 171 -9.87 7.90 11.38
C THR A 171 -10.58 9.20 11.10
N VAL A 172 -10.05 10.30 11.63
CA VAL A 172 -10.46 11.67 11.31
C VAL A 172 -9.25 12.40 10.73
N ARG A 173 -9.42 13.06 9.58
CA ARG A 173 -8.35 13.79 8.88
C ARG A 173 -8.91 15.09 8.32
N SER A 174 -8.22 16.20 8.59
CA SER A 174 -8.56 17.47 7.94
C SER A 174 -8.24 17.44 6.44
N ILE A 175 -9.04 18.17 5.68
CA ILE A 175 -8.84 18.40 4.25
C ILE A 175 -8.66 19.90 4.07
N SER A 176 -7.71 20.29 3.22
CA SER A 176 -7.52 21.69 2.83
C SER A 176 -8.75 22.25 2.11
N PRO A 177 -8.96 23.56 2.09
CA PRO A 177 -10.05 24.19 1.32
C PRO A 177 -10.04 23.77 -0.15
N ALA A 178 -8.84 23.70 -0.77
CA ALA A 178 -8.68 23.21 -2.14
C ALA A 178 -9.15 21.76 -2.29
N GLY A 179 -8.81 20.88 -1.34
CA GLY A 179 -9.26 19.49 -1.32
C GLY A 179 -10.77 19.36 -1.18
N GLN A 180 -11.41 20.20 -0.35
CA GLN A 180 -12.86 20.24 -0.20
C GLN A 180 -13.54 20.65 -1.50
N GLU A 181 -13.06 21.70 -2.16
CA GLU A 181 -13.59 22.18 -3.43
C GLU A 181 -13.47 21.10 -4.53
N LEU A 182 -12.30 20.47 -4.67
CA LEU A 182 -12.07 19.41 -5.65
C LEU A 182 -12.98 18.20 -5.38
N ALA A 183 -13.13 17.80 -4.12
CA ALA A 183 -14.04 16.71 -3.75
C ALA A 183 -15.49 17.04 -4.07
N ALA A 184 -15.96 18.24 -3.70
CA ALA A 184 -17.33 18.67 -3.97
C ALA A 184 -17.65 18.69 -5.47
N ARG A 185 -16.72 19.17 -6.31
CA ARG A 185 -16.87 19.13 -7.78
C ARG A 185 -17.02 17.71 -8.31
N LEU A 186 -16.25 16.77 -7.78
CA LEU A 186 -16.26 15.37 -8.24
C LEU A 186 -17.50 14.62 -7.73
N PHE A 187 -17.96 14.86 -6.49
CA PHE A 187 -19.18 14.29 -5.94
C PHE A 187 -20.44 14.68 -6.74
N LYS A 188 -20.54 15.93 -7.19
CA LYS A 188 -21.65 16.37 -8.05
C LYS A 188 -21.83 15.52 -9.32
N ARG A 189 -20.78 14.81 -9.73
CA ARG A 189 -20.80 13.93 -10.91
C ARG A 189 -20.92 12.44 -10.57
N SER A 190 -20.81 12.11 -9.27
CA SER A 190 -20.84 10.72 -8.79
C SER A 190 -22.29 10.23 -8.69
N PRO A 191 -22.65 9.13 -9.36
CA PRO A 191 -24.02 8.58 -9.30
C PRO A 191 -24.27 7.80 -7.98
N ASP A 192 -23.21 7.39 -7.26
CA ASP A 192 -23.30 6.53 -6.08
C ASP A 192 -22.69 7.19 -4.82
N GLY A 193 -22.38 8.50 -4.89
CA GLY A 193 -21.80 9.24 -3.79
C GLY A 193 -20.35 8.87 -3.44
N THR A 194 -19.70 7.95 -4.18
CA THR A 194 -18.27 7.65 -3.96
C THR A 194 -17.38 8.64 -4.71
N LEU A 195 -16.25 9.03 -4.12
CA LEU A 195 -15.37 10.02 -4.73
C LEU A 195 -14.72 9.49 -6.02
N PHE A 196 -14.24 8.25 -6.05
CA PHE A 196 -13.47 7.73 -7.17
C PHE A 196 -13.97 6.40 -7.71
N ARG A 197 -14.62 5.57 -6.89
CA ARG A 197 -14.93 4.17 -7.21
C ARG A 197 -15.82 4.02 -8.44
N TRP A 198 -16.80 4.87 -8.59
CA TRP A 198 -17.73 4.88 -9.72
C TRP A 198 -17.04 5.06 -11.08
N ALA A 199 -15.96 5.86 -11.11
CA ALA A 199 -15.22 6.16 -12.33
C ALA A 199 -13.94 5.32 -12.47
N LEU A 200 -13.38 4.84 -11.34
CA LEU A 200 -12.01 4.37 -11.27
C LEU A 200 -11.86 3.07 -10.47
N PRO A 201 -12.07 1.89 -11.08
CA PRO A 201 -11.69 0.63 -10.48
C PRO A 201 -10.20 0.61 -10.11
N ARG A 202 -9.86 0.03 -8.97
CA ARG A 202 -8.50 0.07 -8.38
C ARG A 202 -7.37 -0.27 -9.38
N ARG A 203 -7.55 -1.30 -10.23
CA ARG A 203 -6.52 -1.69 -11.22
C ARG A 203 -6.26 -0.57 -12.22
N ARG A 204 -7.33 0.06 -12.70
CA ARG A 204 -7.25 1.18 -13.65
C ARG A 204 -6.63 2.41 -13.00
N ALA A 205 -7.02 2.71 -11.77
CA ALA A 205 -6.45 3.78 -10.97
C ALA A 205 -4.92 3.65 -10.86
N LEU A 206 -4.44 2.47 -10.48
CA LEU A 206 -2.99 2.21 -10.36
C LEU A 206 -2.27 2.27 -11.72
N GLY A 207 -2.88 1.77 -12.79
CA GLY A 207 -2.33 1.86 -14.14
C GLY A 207 -2.17 3.32 -14.57
N LYS A 208 -3.25 4.09 -14.50
CA LYS A 208 -3.22 5.52 -14.84
C LYS A 208 -2.22 6.31 -14.01
N TRP A 209 -2.17 6.06 -12.70
CA TRP A 209 -1.20 6.72 -11.82
C TRP A 209 0.25 6.44 -12.24
N LYS A 210 0.55 5.18 -12.57
CA LYS A 210 1.89 4.79 -13.07
C LYS A 210 2.22 5.47 -14.39
N ASP A 211 1.27 5.53 -15.31
CA ASP A 211 1.47 6.17 -16.62
C ASP A 211 1.66 7.67 -16.45
N PHE A 212 0.83 8.33 -15.63
CA PHE A 212 0.96 9.74 -15.33
C PHE A 212 2.34 10.10 -14.75
N LEU A 213 2.83 9.35 -13.75
CA LEU A 213 4.17 9.58 -13.19
C LEU A 213 5.28 9.39 -14.23
N ARG A 214 5.15 8.37 -15.09
CA ARG A 214 6.12 8.10 -16.17
C ARG A 214 6.17 9.24 -17.17
N GLU A 215 5.03 9.79 -17.57
CA GLU A 215 4.91 10.93 -18.47
C GLU A 215 5.57 12.19 -17.90
N GLN A 216 5.47 12.38 -16.60
CA GLN A 216 6.12 13.49 -15.89
C GLN A 216 7.58 13.18 -15.51
N GLN A 217 8.13 12.02 -15.86
CA GLN A 217 9.47 11.56 -15.49
C GLN A 217 9.72 11.57 -13.97
N ILE A 218 8.66 11.40 -13.17
CA ILE A 218 8.72 11.43 -11.71
C ILE A 218 8.70 10.00 -11.16
N VAL A 219 9.70 9.66 -10.36
CA VAL A 219 9.80 8.37 -9.69
C VAL A 219 8.87 8.34 -8.49
N GLY A 220 8.15 7.21 -8.32
CA GLY A 220 7.31 7.02 -7.16
C GLY A 220 6.09 6.14 -7.39
N SER A 221 5.14 6.24 -6.50
CA SER A 221 3.85 5.53 -6.58
C SER A 221 2.79 6.30 -5.78
N SER A 222 1.51 5.93 -5.93
CA SER A 222 0.41 6.54 -5.14
C SER A 222 0.63 6.51 -3.63
N ARG A 223 1.44 5.57 -3.13
CA ARG A 223 1.83 5.50 -1.72
C ARG A 223 2.67 6.70 -1.29
N TRP A 224 3.39 7.33 -2.22
CA TRP A 224 4.24 8.47 -1.90
C TRP A 224 3.43 9.71 -1.52
N LEU A 225 2.18 9.88 -1.98
CA LEU A 225 1.29 10.94 -1.47
C LEU A 225 1.13 10.82 0.05
N ARG A 226 0.80 9.62 0.54
CA ARG A 226 0.67 9.36 1.98
C ARG A 226 1.99 9.54 2.74
N ARG A 227 3.11 9.17 2.12
CA ARG A 227 4.45 9.37 2.71
C ARG A 227 4.80 10.85 2.78
N SER A 228 4.55 11.60 1.71
CA SER A 228 4.78 13.05 1.67
C SER A 228 3.91 13.76 2.71
N GLY A 229 2.61 13.50 2.77
CA GLY A 229 1.74 14.07 3.81
C GLY A 229 2.25 13.80 5.22
N ALA A 230 2.62 12.54 5.53
CA ALA A 230 3.16 12.19 6.84
C ALA A 230 4.50 12.87 7.13
N THR A 231 5.40 12.96 6.14
CA THR A 231 6.71 13.62 6.28
C THR A 231 6.54 15.11 6.56
N TYR A 232 5.65 15.81 5.84
CA TYR A 232 5.44 17.24 6.08
C TYR A 232 4.66 17.53 7.37
N VAL A 233 3.78 16.63 7.80
CA VAL A 233 3.17 16.72 9.15
C VAL A 233 4.23 16.58 10.23
N GLU A 234 5.18 15.65 10.08
CA GLU A 234 6.30 15.45 11.01
C GLU A 234 7.25 16.64 11.06
N ILE A 235 7.57 17.24 9.89
CA ILE A 235 8.39 18.46 9.81
C ILE A 235 7.70 19.62 10.54
N LYS A 236 6.38 19.77 10.32
CA LYS A 236 5.62 20.86 10.97
C LYS A 236 5.45 20.65 12.46
N ARG A 237 5.26 19.40 12.90
CA ARG A 237 5.07 19.01 14.30
C ARG A 237 5.66 17.64 14.55
N LYS A 238 6.83 17.59 15.15
CA LYS A 238 7.54 16.34 15.46
C LYS A 238 6.65 15.40 16.30
N GLY A 239 6.58 14.13 15.90
CA GLY A 239 5.76 13.11 16.57
C GLY A 239 4.30 13.02 16.09
N GLU A 240 3.80 13.95 15.28
CA GLU A 240 2.40 13.94 14.83
C GLU A 240 2.12 12.99 13.64
N ALA A 241 3.16 12.56 12.91
CA ALA A 241 2.99 11.64 11.78
C ALA A 241 2.35 10.30 12.18
N GLN A 242 2.58 9.83 13.39
CA GLN A 242 1.93 8.61 13.92
C GLN A 242 0.41 8.77 13.96
N LYS A 243 -0.07 9.87 14.53
CA LYS A 243 -1.51 10.19 14.61
C LYS A 243 -2.09 10.41 13.22
N PHE A 244 -1.37 11.18 12.38
CA PHE A 244 -1.75 11.41 10.99
C PHE A 244 -1.91 10.12 10.19
N LEU A 245 -1.07 9.12 10.41
CA LEU A 245 -1.15 7.83 9.74
C LEU A 245 -2.13 6.84 10.39
N GLY A 246 -2.58 7.10 11.61
CA GLY A 246 -3.40 6.18 12.41
C GLY A 246 -2.64 4.93 12.85
N HIS A 247 -1.32 5.06 13.08
CA HIS A 247 -0.49 3.94 13.53
C HIS A 247 -0.53 3.83 15.06
N SER A 248 -0.50 2.60 15.56
CA SER A 248 -0.43 2.32 16.99
C SER A 248 0.98 2.52 17.58
N ASN A 249 2.02 2.56 16.71
CA ASN A 249 3.42 2.67 17.12
C ASN A 249 4.15 3.70 16.23
N ALA A 250 4.85 4.65 16.86
CA ALA A 250 5.63 5.68 16.19
C ALA A 250 6.77 5.10 15.33
N ALA A 251 7.42 4.02 15.78
CA ALA A 251 8.49 3.36 15.04
C ALA A 251 8.02 2.84 13.66
N LEU A 252 6.75 2.46 13.52
CA LEU A 252 6.17 2.07 12.24
C LEU A 252 6.04 3.26 11.29
N ALA A 253 5.69 4.44 11.80
CA ALA A 253 5.62 5.66 11.00
C ALA A 253 7.01 6.01 10.47
N THR A 254 7.99 6.12 11.35
CA THR A 254 9.39 6.41 11.00
C THR A 254 9.94 5.41 9.99
N ARG A 255 9.84 4.12 10.28
CA ARG A 255 10.43 3.07 9.45
C ARG A 255 9.86 2.95 8.03
N HIS A 256 8.56 3.25 7.84
CA HIS A 256 7.87 2.91 6.59
C HIS A 256 7.30 4.10 5.82
N TYR A 257 7.20 5.25 6.45
CA TYR A 257 6.50 6.40 5.87
C TYR A 257 7.30 7.70 5.86
N LEU A 258 8.14 7.96 6.86
CA LEU A 258 8.89 9.20 6.91
C LEU A 258 10.13 9.15 6.02
N ASP A 259 10.30 10.14 5.17
CA ASP A 259 11.55 10.35 4.47
C ASP A 259 12.54 11.05 5.42
N GLN A 260 13.46 10.27 5.95
CA GLN A 260 14.41 10.76 6.92
C GLN A 260 15.34 11.83 6.36
N THR A 261 15.58 11.83 5.05
CA THR A 261 16.41 12.87 4.42
C THR A 261 15.75 14.25 4.43
N LEU A 262 14.42 14.31 4.63
CA LEU A 262 13.67 15.56 4.77
C LEU A 262 13.33 15.93 6.21
N THR A 263 13.33 14.94 7.11
CA THR A 263 12.91 15.14 8.52
C THR A 263 14.05 15.19 9.51
N MET A 264 15.27 14.78 9.13
CA MET A 264 16.42 14.83 10.02
C MET A 264 17.02 16.24 10.06
N ASP A 265 17.26 16.72 11.30
CA ASP A 265 18.28 17.72 11.55
C ASP A 265 19.60 17.03 11.23
N ILE A 266 20.27 17.43 10.17
CA ILE A 266 21.59 16.90 9.81
C ILE A 266 22.55 17.43 10.89
N PRO A 267 23.12 16.55 11.74
CA PRO A 267 24.08 17.01 12.73
C PRO A 267 25.25 17.66 12.02
N GLU A 268 25.75 18.77 12.58
CA GLU A 268 26.95 19.43 12.06
C GLU A 268 28.09 18.40 12.01
N SER A 269 28.92 18.53 10.98
CA SER A 269 30.13 17.72 10.88
C SER A 269 31.03 18.00 12.09
N PRO A 270 31.70 16.98 12.65
CA PRO A 270 32.71 17.23 13.66
C PRO A 270 33.78 18.19 13.10
N PRO A 271 34.47 18.95 13.92
CA PRO A 271 35.51 19.86 13.48
C PRO A 271 36.49 19.12 12.56
N PRO A 272 36.94 19.77 11.47
CA PRO A 272 37.90 19.14 10.58
C PRO A 272 39.18 18.79 11.33
N LEU A 273 39.76 17.63 11.03
CA LEU A 273 41.01 17.17 11.64
C LEU A 273 42.25 17.92 11.08
N ARG A 274 42.07 18.73 10.03
CA ARG A 274 43.10 19.63 9.45
C ARG A 274 42.42 20.86 8.83
#